data_37c0fb7836b7be0d5eecd9598e859ef7
#
_entry.id   37c0fb7836b7be0d5eecd9598e859ef7
#
_cell.length_a   1.000
_cell.length_b   1.000
_cell.length_c   1.000
_cell.angle_alpha   90.00
_cell.angle_beta   90.00
_cell.angle_gamma   90.00
#
_symmetry.space_group_name_H-M   'P 1'
#
loop_
_entity.id
_entity.type
_entity.pdbx_description
1 polymer ?
#
loop_
_entity_poly.entity_id
_entity_poly.type
_entity_poly.pdbx_seq_one_letter_code
_entity_poly.pdbx_strand_id
1 'polypeptide(L)'
;MIAVARRLFLAIAILAIAGTAVSSVSLDHHFRKSKTTYCDFGQSFNCDLVNRSEYSTVAGVPVALIGILGYVALLAFATFYREKAETPGILLLGSLVGLGFALYLTYIEKYVLFAWCILCLSSLAIIFSIAVLSAILFMRSMRGTAS
;
A
#
# COMPACT_ATOMS: atom_id res chain seq x y z
N MET A 1 10.40 1.07 -25.93
CA MET A 1 10.65 1.68 -24.61
C MET A 1 9.45 2.41 -24.06
N ILE A 2 8.82 3.30 -24.81
CA ILE A 2 7.61 4.03 -24.37
C ILE A 2 6.45 3.09 -24.01
N ALA A 3 6.24 2.01 -24.79
CA ALA A 3 5.17 1.04 -24.53
C ALA A 3 5.37 0.29 -23.21
N VAL A 4 6.60 -0.06 -22.86
CA VAL A 4 6.91 -0.75 -21.60
C VAL A 4 6.71 0.18 -20.41
N ALA A 5 7.19 1.42 -20.50
CA ALA A 5 6.97 2.43 -19.46
C ALA A 5 5.47 2.65 -19.21
N ARG A 6 4.69 2.77 -20.29
CA ARG A 6 3.23 2.93 -20.21
C ARG A 6 2.56 1.75 -19.49
N ARG A 7 3.01 0.53 -19.80
CA ARG A 7 2.49 -0.69 -19.12
C ARG A 7 2.84 -0.70 -17.64
N LEU A 8 4.04 -0.27 -17.28
CA LEU A 8 4.46 -0.18 -15.89
C LEU A 8 3.63 0.86 -15.12
N PHE A 9 3.42 2.04 -15.68
CA PHE A 9 2.54 3.04 -15.08
C PHE A 9 1.11 2.54 -14.92
N LEU A 10 0.58 1.84 -15.91
CA LEU A 10 -0.75 1.26 -15.85
C LEU A 10 -0.85 0.20 -14.76
N ALA A 11 0.16 -0.69 -14.66
CA ALA A 11 0.21 -1.70 -13.61
C ALA A 11 0.26 -1.08 -12.21
N ILE A 12 1.07 -0.04 -12.02
CA ILE A 12 1.15 0.71 -10.77
C ILE A 12 -0.21 1.35 -10.44
N ALA A 13 -0.88 1.94 -11.43
CA ALA A 13 -2.20 2.55 -11.25
C ALA A 13 -3.25 1.51 -10.82
N ILE A 14 -3.28 0.35 -11.46
CA ILE A 14 -4.21 -0.74 -11.11
C ILE A 14 -3.93 -1.22 -9.67
N LEU A 15 -2.67 -1.43 -9.31
CA LEU A 15 -2.28 -1.83 -7.96
C LEU A 15 -2.63 -0.77 -6.92
N ALA A 16 -2.48 0.51 -7.26
CA ALA A 16 -2.85 1.61 -6.36
C ALA A 16 -4.37 1.65 -6.13
N ILE A 17 -5.17 1.38 -7.16
CA ILE A 17 -6.63 1.26 -7.02
C ILE A 17 -6.97 0.08 -6.09
N ALA A 18 -6.35 -1.07 -6.30
CA ALA A 18 -6.53 -2.25 -5.43
C ALA A 18 -6.14 -1.94 -3.98
N GLY A 19 -5.01 -1.26 -3.77
CA GLY A 19 -4.55 -0.83 -2.46
C GLY A 19 -5.52 0.13 -1.77
N THR A 20 -6.08 1.07 -2.53
CA THR A 20 -7.12 1.99 -2.03
C THR A 20 -8.37 1.22 -1.59
N ALA A 21 -8.79 0.23 -2.37
CA ALA A 21 -9.95 -0.61 -2.02
C ALA A 21 -9.70 -1.41 -0.73
N VAL A 22 -8.53 -2.05 -0.62
CA VAL A 22 -8.14 -2.80 0.57
C VAL A 22 -8.11 -1.88 1.81
N SER A 23 -7.51 -0.71 1.68
CA SER A 23 -7.43 0.27 2.77
C SER A 23 -8.81 0.81 3.17
N SER A 24 -9.71 0.98 2.21
CA SER A 24 -11.10 1.41 2.48
C SER A 24 -11.87 0.36 3.27
N VAL A 25 -11.71 -0.91 2.91
CA VAL A 25 -12.31 -2.02 3.67
C VAL A 25 -11.74 -2.07 5.09
N SER A 26 -10.43 -1.89 5.22
CA SER A 26 -9.75 -1.85 6.52
C SER A 26 -10.26 -0.69 7.39
N LEU A 27 -10.50 0.48 6.80
CA LEU A 27 -11.08 1.63 7.51
C LEU A 27 -12.51 1.35 7.96
N ASP A 28 -13.31 0.70 7.13
CA ASP A 28 -14.66 0.27 7.49
C ASP A 28 -14.63 -0.67 8.71
N HIS A 29 -13.70 -1.63 8.74
CA HIS A 29 -13.50 -2.50 9.90
C HIS A 29 -13.12 -1.73 11.17
N HIS A 30 -12.33 -0.66 11.02
CA HIS A 30 -11.92 0.17 12.16
C HIS A 30 -13.13 0.82 12.85
N PHE A 31 -14.14 1.24 12.08
CA PHE A 31 -15.32 1.93 12.60
C PHE A 31 -16.52 1.01 12.89
N ARG A 32 -16.54 -0.23 12.40
CA ARG A 32 -17.63 -1.16 12.65
C ARG A 32 -17.58 -1.70 14.08
N LYS A 33 -18.76 -1.80 14.69
CA LYS A 33 -18.93 -2.37 16.03
C LYS A 33 -19.20 -3.87 16.00
N SER A 34 -19.59 -4.44 14.85
CA SER A 34 -19.92 -5.86 14.69
C SER A 34 -18.72 -6.63 14.14
N LYS A 35 -18.57 -7.88 14.61
CA LYS A 35 -17.55 -8.80 14.08
C LYS A 35 -17.87 -9.17 12.63
N THR A 36 -16.86 -9.17 11.79
CA THR A 36 -16.97 -9.60 10.39
C THR A 36 -16.48 -11.03 10.26
N THR A 37 -17.27 -11.87 9.62
CA THR A 37 -17.00 -13.32 9.50
C THR A 37 -15.98 -13.63 8.40
N TYR A 38 -15.83 -12.78 7.38
CA TYR A 38 -14.96 -13.06 6.24
C TYR A 38 -13.47 -12.77 6.49
N CYS A 39 -13.12 -12.10 7.58
CA CYS A 39 -11.75 -11.80 7.97
C CYS A 39 -11.26 -12.65 9.15
N ASP A 40 -12.16 -13.36 9.82
CA ASP A 40 -11.83 -14.19 10.97
C ASP A 40 -11.68 -15.65 10.51
N PHE A 41 -10.46 -16.03 10.12
CA PHE A 41 -10.11 -17.39 9.74
C PHE A 41 -9.37 -18.09 10.90
N GLY A 42 -10.09 -18.48 11.96
CA GLY A 42 -9.49 -19.14 13.11
C GLY A 42 -8.85 -18.18 14.12
N GLN A 43 -8.04 -18.72 15.04
CA GLN A 43 -7.47 -17.96 16.16
C GLN A 43 -6.34 -17.00 15.74
N SER A 44 -5.67 -17.28 14.61
CA SER A 44 -4.51 -16.51 14.15
C SER A 44 -4.85 -15.33 13.25
N PHE A 45 -5.98 -15.39 12.53
CA PHE A 45 -6.42 -14.34 11.61
C PHE A 45 -7.61 -13.59 12.20
N ASN A 46 -7.37 -12.36 12.65
CA ASN A 46 -8.40 -11.52 13.23
C ASN A 46 -8.17 -10.07 12.80
N CYS A 47 -8.87 -9.66 11.73
CA CYS A 47 -8.79 -8.30 11.20
C CYS A 47 -9.37 -7.28 12.19
N ASP A 48 -10.39 -7.64 12.93
CA ASP A 48 -11.03 -6.73 13.90
C ASP A 48 -10.08 -6.38 15.03
N LEU A 49 -9.32 -7.36 15.55
CA LEU A 49 -8.34 -7.13 16.60
C LEU A 49 -7.24 -6.15 16.12
N VAL A 50 -6.72 -6.36 14.92
CA VAL A 50 -5.65 -5.52 14.36
C VAL A 50 -6.17 -4.11 14.08
N ASN A 51 -7.33 -3.99 13.42
CA ASN A 51 -7.88 -2.69 13.01
C ASN A 51 -8.46 -1.87 14.17
N ARG A 52 -8.75 -2.49 15.31
CA ARG A 52 -9.26 -1.81 16.52
C ARG A 52 -8.21 -1.64 17.61
N SER A 53 -6.99 -2.12 17.41
CA SER A 53 -5.91 -1.97 18.36
C SER A 53 -5.42 -0.52 18.47
N GLU A 54 -4.71 -0.21 19.54
CA GLU A 54 -4.07 1.10 19.71
C GLU A 54 -3.09 1.41 18.56
N TYR A 55 -2.51 0.37 17.97
CA TYR A 55 -1.58 0.48 16.85
C TYR A 55 -2.26 0.76 15.51
N SER A 56 -3.59 0.68 15.45
CA SER A 56 -4.35 1.03 14.24
C SER A 56 -4.52 2.54 14.05
N THR A 57 -4.08 3.34 15.01
CA THR A 57 -4.10 4.80 14.92
C THR A 57 -2.71 5.37 15.19
N VAL A 58 -2.33 6.38 14.41
CA VAL A 58 -1.09 7.14 14.59
C VAL A 58 -1.48 8.61 14.74
N ALA A 59 -1.14 9.20 15.89
CA ALA A 59 -1.48 10.60 16.21
C ALA A 59 -2.99 10.89 16.10
N GLY A 60 -3.84 9.90 16.46
CA GLY A 60 -5.30 10.03 16.39
C GLY A 60 -5.90 9.76 15.02
N VAL A 61 -5.09 9.48 14.01
CA VAL A 61 -5.55 9.20 12.63
C VAL A 61 -5.50 7.69 12.38
N PRO A 62 -6.60 7.07 11.87
CA PRO A 62 -6.56 5.66 11.51
C PRO A 62 -5.51 5.36 10.45
N VAL A 63 -4.73 4.30 10.66
CA VAL A 63 -3.68 3.85 9.72
C VAL A 63 -4.27 3.56 8.34
N ALA A 64 -5.48 3.00 8.29
CA ALA A 64 -6.17 2.73 7.03
C ALA A 64 -6.43 3.99 6.22
N LEU A 65 -6.73 5.12 6.88
CA LEU A 65 -6.90 6.41 6.22
C LEU A 65 -5.57 6.89 5.61
N ILE A 66 -4.46 6.73 6.33
CA ILE A 66 -3.12 7.04 5.83
C ILE A 66 -2.83 6.19 4.59
N GLY A 67 -3.21 4.91 4.61
CA GLY A 67 -3.09 4.00 3.47
C GLY A 67 -3.88 4.50 2.25
N ILE A 68 -5.12 4.91 2.44
CA ILE A 68 -5.96 5.46 1.36
C ILE A 68 -5.28 6.68 0.72
N LEU A 69 -4.83 7.63 1.54
CA LEU A 69 -4.17 8.84 1.06
C LEU A 69 -2.88 8.51 0.30
N GLY A 70 -2.11 7.55 0.81
CA GLY A 70 -0.87 7.10 0.17
C GLY A 70 -1.13 6.46 -1.21
N TYR A 71 -2.08 5.54 -1.29
CA TYR A 71 -2.42 4.87 -2.56
C TYR A 71 -3.04 5.84 -3.56
N VAL A 72 -3.90 6.76 -3.12
CA VAL A 72 -4.47 7.80 -3.98
C VAL A 72 -3.37 8.72 -4.52
N ALA A 73 -2.40 9.09 -3.70
CA ALA A 73 -1.26 9.89 -4.15
C ALA A 73 -0.42 9.14 -5.20
N LEU A 74 -0.12 7.85 -4.96
CA LEU A 74 0.59 7.02 -5.94
C LEU A 74 -0.19 6.90 -7.25
N LEU A 75 -1.51 6.72 -7.17
CA LEU A 75 -2.39 6.68 -8.34
C LEU A 75 -2.34 8.00 -9.12
N ALA A 76 -2.42 9.13 -8.43
CA ALA A 76 -2.37 10.45 -9.06
C ALA A 76 -1.04 10.66 -9.80
N PHE A 77 0.09 10.33 -9.17
CA PHE A 77 1.40 10.44 -9.82
C PHE A 77 1.53 9.49 -11.01
N ALA A 78 1.02 8.27 -10.90
CA ALA A 78 1.10 7.28 -11.98
C ALA A 78 0.20 7.63 -13.19
N THR A 79 -0.84 8.43 -12.99
CA THR A 79 -1.79 8.78 -14.06
C THR A 79 -1.59 10.19 -14.59
N PHE A 80 -1.61 11.21 -13.73
CA PHE A 80 -1.58 12.61 -14.13
C PHE A 80 -0.17 13.14 -14.40
N TYR A 81 0.82 12.65 -13.67
CA TYR A 81 2.20 13.16 -13.74
C TYR A 81 3.17 12.19 -14.42
N ARG A 82 2.65 11.16 -15.11
CA ARG A 82 3.47 10.11 -15.73
C ARG A 82 4.50 10.63 -16.75
N GLU A 83 4.25 11.78 -17.35
CA GLU A 83 5.13 12.38 -18.37
C GLU A 83 6.31 13.16 -17.78
N LYS A 84 6.27 13.46 -16.49
CA LYS A 84 7.35 14.17 -15.82
C LYS A 84 8.52 13.24 -15.52
N ALA A 85 9.73 13.74 -15.73
CA ALA A 85 10.96 12.96 -15.51
C ALA A 85 11.17 12.56 -14.05
N GLU A 86 10.62 13.32 -13.11
CA GLU A 86 10.75 13.11 -11.66
C GLU A 86 9.82 12.04 -11.13
N THR A 87 8.74 11.72 -11.85
CA THR A 87 7.68 10.82 -11.39
C THR A 87 8.17 9.43 -11.00
N PRO A 88 9.07 8.75 -11.77
CA PRO A 88 9.58 7.45 -11.34
C PRO A 88 10.29 7.49 -9.98
N GLY A 89 11.04 8.54 -9.70
CA GLY A 89 11.71 8.75 -8.42
C GLY A 89 10.73 8.97 -7.28
N ILE A 90 9.68 9.78 -7.51
CA ILE A 90 8.64 10.05 -6.52
C ILE A 90 7.85 8.79 -6.22
N LEU A 91 7.49 8.01 -7.23
CA LEU A 91 6.78 6.73 -7.06
C LEU A 91 7.63 5.73 -6.27
N LEU A 92 8.92 5.65 -6.59
CA LEU A 92 9.84 4.77 -5.86
C LEU A 92 9.96 5.19 -4.39
N LEU A 93 10.20 6.47 -4.13
CA LEU A 93 10.34 6.99 -2.77
C LEU A 93 9.05 6.77 -1.96
N GLY A 94 7.91 7.14 -2.53
CA GLY A 94 6.61 6.97 -1.88
C GLY A 94 6.27 5.51 -1.59
N SER A 95 6.55 4.61 -2.54
CA SER A 95 6.31 3.18 -2.35
C SER A 95 7.27 2.57 -1.31
N LEU A 96 8.52 3.01 -1.25
CA LEU A 96 9.47 2.55 -0.23
C LEU A 96 9.06 3.00 1.18
N VAL A 97 8.60 4.24 1.33
CA VAL A 97 8.07 4.74 2.60
C VAL A 97 6.84 3.92 3.02
N GLY A 98 5.92 3.69 2.09
CA GLY A 98 4.73 2.86 2.32
C GLY A 98 5.08 1.43 2.68
N LEU A 99 6.05 0.84 1.99
CA LEU A 99 6.54 -0.52 2.26
C LEU A 99 7.16 -0.62 3.66
N GLY A 100 7.99 0.34 4.05
CA GLY A 100 8.58 0.41 5.38
C GLY A 100 7.52 0.48 6.47
N PHE A 101 6.50 1.30 6.26
CA PHE A 101 5.37 1.43 7.18
C PHE A 101 4.55 0.12 7.27
N ALA A 102 4.29 -0.52 6.12
CA ALA A 102 3.58 -1.80 6.07
C ALA A 102 4.36 -2.92 6.78
N LEU A 103 5.70 -2.94 6.63
CA LEU A 103 6.56 -3.88 7.35
C LEU A 103 6.54 -3.64 8.85
N TYR A 104 6.53 -2.39 9.27
CA TYR A 104 6.41 -2.02 10.68
C TYR A 104 5.10 -2.54 11.28
N LEU A 105 3.98 -2.35 10.59
CA LEU A 105 2.68 -2.86 11.01
C LEU A 105 2.66 -4.40 11.07
N THR A 106 3.26 -5.05 10.09
CA THR A 106 3.38 -6.52 10.06
C THR A 106 4.19 -7.04 11.26
N TYR A 107 5.25 -6.32 11.62
CA TYR A 107 6.03 -6.63 12.81
C TYR A 107 5.17 -6.57 14.08
N ILE A 108 4.36 -5.51 14.21
CA ILE A 108 3.44 -5.37 15.35
C ILE A 108 2.41 -6.51 15.38
N GLU A 109 1.84 -6.87 14.24
CA GLU A 109 0.90 -7.99 14.14
C GLU A 109 1.52 -9.30 14.66
N LYS A 110 2.75 -9.57 14.26
CA LYS A 110 3.44 -10.81 14.59
C LYS A 110 3.89 -10.88 16.05
N TYR A 111 4.49 -9.81 16.58
CA TYR A 111 5.18 -9.84 17.86
C TYR A 111 4.44 -9.19 19.02
N VAL A 112 3.53 -8.28 18.75
CA VAL A 112 2.79 -7.53 19.77
C VAL A 112 1.35 -8.02 19.89
N LEU A 113 0.64 -8.10 18.79
CA LEU A 113 -0.78 -8.47 18.76
C LEU A 113 -0.99 -9.98 18.66
N PHE A 114 -0.01 -10.72 18.14
CA PHE A 114 -0.06 -12.15 17.86
C PHE A 114 -1.30 -12.53 17.00
N ALA A 115 -1.73 -11.61 16.15
CA ALA A 115 -2.84 -11.77 15.24
C ALA A 115 -2.47 -11.25 13.86
N TRP A 116 -2.91 -11.93 12.82
CA TRP A 116 -2.67 -11.55 11.43
C TRP A 116 -3.91 -10.91 10.83
N CYS A 117 -3.71 -9.86 10.04
CA CYS A 117 -4.77 -9.23 9.28
C CYS A 117 -4.55 -9.51 7.79
N ILE A 118 -5.48 -10.24 7.14
CA ILE A 118 -5.37 -10.54 5.72
C ILE A 118 -5.39 -9.27 4.86
N LEU A 119 -6.11 -8.24 5.29
CA LEU A 119 -6.15 -6.94 4.62
C LEU A 119 -4.79 -6.24 4.68
N CYS A 120 -4.11 -6.29 5.82
CA CYS A 120 -2.77 -5.71 5.98
C CYS A 120 -1.74 -6.48 5.17
N LEU A 121 -1.81 -7.82 5.15
CA LEU A 121 -0.93 -8.65 4.34
C LEU A 121 -1.15 -8.41 2.84
N SER A 122 -2.41 -8.25 2.41
CA SER A 122 -2.75 -7.91 1.02
C SER A 122 -2.18 -6.54 0.65
N SER A 123 -2.32 -5.55 1.53
CA SER A 123 -1.74 -4.22 1.33
C SER A 123 -0.22 -4.28 1.26
N LEU A 124 0.43 -5.09 2.10
CA LEU A 124 1.88 -5.30 2.07
C LEU A 124 2.33 -5.86 0.72
N ALA A 125 1.63 -6.88 0.20
CA ALA A 125 1.92 -7.46 -1.11
C ALA A 125 1.75 -6.44 -2.24
N ILE A 126 0.70 -5.63 -2.18
CA ILE A 126 0.42 -4.58 -3.17
C ILE A 126 1.51 -3.52 -3.16
N ILE A 127 1.87 -2.98 -2.00
CA ILE A 127 2.88 -1.92 -1.91
C ILE A 127 4.27 -2.44 -2.28
N PHE A 128 4.58 -3.68 -1.94
CA PHE A 128 5.81 -4.35 -2.37
C PHE A 128 5.87 -4.44 -3.90
N SER A 129 4.79 -4.85 -4.55
CA SER A 129 4.70 -4.93 -6.01
C SER A 129 4.88 -3.55 -6.65
N ILE A 130 4.23 -2.52 -6.11
CA ILE A 130 4.39 -1.14 -6.57
C ILE A 130 5.85 -0.70 -6.43
N ALA A 131 6.50 -1.00 -5.31
CA ALA A 131 7.90 -0.65 -5.08
C ALA A 131 8.83 -1.30 -6.12
N VAL A 132 8.62 -2.58 -6.44
CA VAL A 132 9.40 -3.29 -7.45
C VAL A 132 9.18 -2.67 -8.83
N LEU A 133 7.96 -2.43 -9.23
CA LEU A 133 7.63 -1.81 -10.52
C LEU A 133 8.20 -0.39 -10.61
N SER A 134 8.11 0.38 -9.53
CA SER A 134 8.66 1.74 -9.48
C SER A 134 10.18 1.73 -9.58
N ALA A 135 10.85 0.76 -8.94
CA ALA A 135 12.30 0.59 -9.06
C ALA A 135 12.72 0.26 -10.51
N ILE A 136 12.00 -0.63 -11.18
CA ILE A 136 12.25 -0.97 -12.59
C ILE A 136 12.06 0.29 -13.46
N LEU A 137 10.98 1.02 -13.24
CA LEU A 137 10.67 2.24 -13.99
C LEU A 137 11.75 3.31 -13.77
N PHE A 138 12.19 3.50 -12.53
CA PHE A 138 13.25 4.45 -12.17
C PHE A 138 14.57 4.08 -12.83
N MET A 139 14.98 2.80 -12.78
CA MET A 139 16.21 2.34 -13.43
C MET A 139 16.19 2.54 -14.95
N ARG A 140 15.04 2.32 -15.58
CA ARG A 140 14.88 2.57 -17.02
C ARG A 140 14.95 4.06 -17.35
N SER A 141 14.37 4.90 -16.50
CA SER A 141 14.45 6.36 -16.63
C SER A 141 15.90 6.84 -16.56
N MET A 142 16.67 6.33 -15.60
CA MET A 142 18.09 6.66 -15.44
C MET A 142 18.93 6.23 -16.65
N ARG A 143 18.65 5.05 -17.19
CA ARG A 143 19.36 4.56 -18.39
C ARG A 143 19.01 5.37 -19.63
N GLY A 144 17.77 5.84 -19.74
CA GLY A 144 17.33 6.70 -20.85
C GLY A 144 17.99 8.07 -20.83
N THR A 145 18.31 8.62 -19.67
CA THR A 145 19.00 9.91 -19.55
C THR A 145 20.52 9.79 -19.69
N ALA A 146 21.08 8.60 -19.44
CA ALA A 146 22.54 8.35 -19.57
C ALA A 146 22.98 8.09 -21.02
N SER A 147 22.06 7.84 -21.95
CA SER A 147 22.33 7.67 -23.37
C SER A 147 21.92 8.94 -24.12
#